data_590fda55bb7cdda13f861ed9340fc630
#
_entry.id   590fda55bb7cdda13f861ed9340fc630
#
_cell.length_a   1.000
_cell.length_b   1.000
_cell.length_c   1.000
_cell.angle_alpha   90.00
_cell.angle_beta   90.00
_cell.angle_gamma   90.00
#
_symmetry.space_group_name_H-M   'P 1'
#
loop_
_entity.id
_entity.type
_entity.pdbx_description
1 polymer ?
#
loop_
_entity_poly.entity_id
_entity_poly.type
_entity_poly.pdbx_seq_one_letter_code
_entity_poly.pdbx_strand_id
1 'polypeptide(L)'
;MPATPYVAYNGILHTGDLLDFGPQFDQGIISIIPPSMPIATPYKIFVPKTDADGNDIAGIRVPSVAVPIATYTGWGLRAGNAADPAPIVDGCDATGQYIPFPNTLAQRMATGDPRPSLQERYGNSAGTNADYVAKVQAAAQALVAQRLLIEEPGIAEDVEFYTTPAMSVTIPANP
;
A
#
# COMPACT_ATOMS: atom_id res chain seq x y z
N MET A 1 7.01 -1.96 -19.64
CA MET A 1 6.54 -1.83 -18.25
C MET A 1 6.51 -3.19 -17.64
N PRO A 2 6.94 -3.41 -16.41
CA PRO A 2 6.64 -4.65 -15.75
C PRO A 2 5.13 -4.82 -15.74
N ALA A 3 4.68 -6.02 -16.05
CA ALA A 3 3.25 -6.37 -16.10
C ALA A 3 2.56 -6.34 -14.72
N THR A 4 3.31 -6.00 -13.68
CA THR A 4 2.82 -5.93 -12.32
C THR A 4 2.16 -4.58 -12.07
N PRO A 5 0.90 -4.56 -11.62
CA PRO A 5 0.17 -3.33 -11.37
C PRO A 5 0.67 -2.57 -10.15
N TYR A 6 1.59 -3.13 -9.36
CA TYR A 6 2.16 -2.45 -8.22
C TYR A 6 3.65 -2.18 -8.41
N VAL A 7 4.10 -1.07 -7.89
CA VAL A 7 5.50 -0.68 -7.94
C VAL A 7 6.20 -1.29 -6.73
N ALA A 8 7.01 -2.32 -6.98
CA ALA A 8 7.97 -2.78 -5.99
C ALA A 8 9.11 -1.76 -5.95
N TYR A 9 9.14 -0.94 -4.92
CA TYR A 9 10.19 0.04 -4.74
C TYR A 9 11.30 -0.51 -3.85
N ASN A 10 12.54 -0.37 -4.30
CA ASN A 10 13.72 -0.78 -3.52
C ASN A 10 14.07 0.21 -2.39
N GLY A 11 13.09 0.91 -1.89
CA GLY A 11 13.23 1.80 -0.74
C GLY A 11 13.87 3.16 -1.02
N ILE A 12 14.04 3.54 -2.28
CA ILE A 12 14.59 4.85 -2.65
C ILE A 12 13.61 5.56 -3.57
N LEU A 13 13.09 6.70 -3.11
CA LEU A 13 12.34 7.65 -3.92
C LEU A 13 13.22 8.87 -4.21
N HIS A 14 13.04 9.44 -5.38
CA HIS A 14 13.57 10.75 -5.72
C HIS A 14 12.41 11.75 -5.76
N THR A 15 12.57 12.87 -5.12
CA THR A 15 11.58 13.96 -5.10
C THR A 15 12.01 15.07 -6.05
N GLY A 16 12.08 14.76 -7.35
CA GLY A 16 12.40 15.75 -8.39
C GLY A 16 13.83 16.29 -8.37
N ASP A 17 14.03 17.47 -8.96
CA ASP A 17 15.30 18.17 -8.95
C ASP A 17 15.64 18.67 -7.55
N LEU A 18 16.39 17.86 -6.82
CA LEU A 18 16.75 18.18 -5.44
C LEU A 18 17.85 19.24 -5.42
N LEU A 19 17.68 20.19 -4.52
CA LEU A 19 18.68 21.20 -4.19
C LEU A 19 19.84 20.54 -3.42
N ASP A 20 21.05 20.88 -3.77
CA ASP A 20 22.26 20.46 -3.04
C ASP A 20 22.49 21.38 -1.85
N PHE A 21 22.19 20.88 -0.65
CA PHE A 21 22.43 21.53 0.62
C PHE A 21 23.79 21.14 1.24
N GLY A 22 24.53 20.26 0.57
CA GLY A 22 25.82 19.76 1.01
C GLY A 22 25.82 18.31 1.50
N PRO A 23 27.02 17.73 1.62
CA PRO A 23 27.20 16.30 1.87
C PRO A 23 26.73 15.81 3.26
N GLN A 24 26.46 16.72 4.19
CA GLN A 24 26.03 16.39 5.54
C GLN A 24 24.56 16.73 5.81
N PHE A 25 23.78 16.95 4.72
CA PHE A 25 22.36 17.29 4.85
C PHE A 25 21.57 16.20 5.60
N ASP A 26 21.88 14.93 5.38
CA ASP A 26 21.28 13.79 6.10
C ASP A 26 21.54 13.83 7.63
N GLN A 27 22.54 14.61 8.05
CA GLN A 27 22.87 14.84 9.47
C GLN A 27 22.26 16.14 10.00
N GLY A 28 21.43 16.80 9.21
CA GLY A 28 20.84 18.10 9.55
C GLY A 28 21.76 19.30 9.36
N ILE A 29 22.89 19.14 8.67
CA ILE A 29 23.88 20.21 8.45
C ILE A 29 23.77 20.72 7.01
N ILE A 30 23.43 22.01 6.86
CA ILE A 30 23.44 22.71 5.58
C ILE A 30 24.79 23.41 5.44
N SER A 31 25.58 23.02 4.44
CA SER A 31 26.91 23.58 4.18
C SER A 31 27.01 24.33 2.85
N ILE A 32 25.98 24.25 1.99
CA ILE A 32 25.90 24.99 0.72
C ILE A 32 24.72 25.95 0.77
N ILE A 33 25.01 27.26 0.82
CA ILE A 33 24.05 28.36 0.89
C ILE A 33 24.45 29.45 -0.11
N PRO A 34 23.59 29.82 -1.06
CA PRO A 34 22.35 29.17 -1.44
C PRO A 34 22.58 27.75 -1.99
N PRO A 35 21.59 26.86 -1.88
CA PRO A 35 21.73 25.51 -2.40
C PRO A 35 21.90 25.53 -3.92
N SER A 36 22.73 24.63 -4.42
CA SER A 36 22.98 24.49 -5.86
C SER A 36 22.01 23.53 -6.55
N MET A 37 21.88 23.65 -7.87
CA MET A 37 21.08 22.76 -8.72
C MET A 37 21.84 22.39 -9.99
N PRO A 38 21.61 21.21 -10.56
CA PRO A 38 21.03 20.02 -9.95
C PRO A 38 22.03 19.29 -9.06
N ILE A 39 21.55 18.56 -8.06
CA ILE A 39 22.42 17.69 -7.27
C ILE A 39 22.86 16.50 -8.12
N ALA A 40 24.18 16.23 -8.15
CA ALA A 40 24.74 15.12 -8.93
C ALA A 40 24.37 13.74 -8.35
N THR A 41 24.18 13.67 -7.04
CA THR A 41 23.79 12.45 -6.31
C THR A 41 22.62 12.78 -5.41
N PRO A 42 21.39 12.42 -5.78
CA PRO A 42 20.21 12.68 -4.96
C PRO A 42 20.33 12.06 -3.59
N TYR A 43 19.81 12.75 -2.58
CA TYR A 43 19.67 12.19 -1.23
C TYR A 43 18.73 10.98 -1.25
N LYS A 44 19.05 9.97 -0.45
CA LYS A 44 18.22 8.79 -0.33
C LYS A 44 16.98 9.10 0.51
N ILE A 45 15.81 8.91 -0.06
CA ILE A 45 14.55 8.97 0.64
C ILE A 45 14.02 7.56 0.79
N PHE A 46 13.78 7.13 2.03
CA PHE A 46 13.30 5.80 2.32
C PHE A 46 11.78 5.78 2.44
N VAL A 47 11.18 4.71 1.97
CA VAL A 47 9.78 4.36 2.23
C VAL A 47 9.69 3.24 3.25
N PRO A 48 8.56 3.06 3.95
CA PRO A 48 8.38 1.95 4.86
C PRO A 48 8.64 0.60 4.17
N LYS A 49 9.21 -0.35 4.92
CA LYS A 49 9.38 -1.72 4.44
C LYS A 49 8.02 -2.39 4.29
N THR A 50 7.81 -3.05 3.15
CA THR A 50 6.55 -3.71 2.82
C THR A 50 6.64 -5.23 2.93
N ASP A 51 5.48 -5.88 3.06
CA ASP A 51 5.32 -7.33 2.92
C ASP A 51 5.29 -7.74 1.43
N ALA A 52 5.04 -9.03 1.17
CA ALA A 52 4.95 -9.57 -0.20
C ALA A 52 3.79 -8.99 -1.01
N ASP A 53 2.81 -8.40 -0.36
CA ASP A 53 1.65 -7.74 -0.99
C ASP A 53 1.90 -6.26 -1.27
N GLY A 54 3.05 -5.74 -0.84
CA GLY A 54 3.38 -4.32 -0.95
C GLY A 54 2.78 -3.44 0.16
N ASN A 55 2.20 -4.04 1.20
CA ASN A 55 1.65 -3.33 2.34
C ASN A 55 2.69 -3.13 3.45
N ASP A 56 2.64 -2.01 4.15
CA ASP A 56 3.59 -1.68 5.21
C ASP A 56 3.56 -2.74 6.32
N ILE A 57 4.76 -3.16 6.76
CA ILE A 57 4.92 -4.13 7.86
C ILE A 57 4.84 -3.40 9.20
N ALA A 58 5.38 -2.18 9.28
CA ALA A 58 5.48 -1.43 10.51
C ALA A 58 4.18 -0.73 10.89
N GLY A 59 4.05 -0.38 12.16
CA GLY A 59 2.91 0.34 12.70
C GLY A 59 1.72 -0.56 13.06
N ILE A 60 0.60 0.09 13.37
CA ILE A 60 -0.66 -0.59 13.66
C ILE A 60 -1.31 -1.00 12.34
N ARG A 61 -1.35 -2.30 12.07
CA ARG A 61 -2.01 -2.82 10.87
C ARG A 61 -3.51 -2.87 11.07
N VAL A 62 -4.20 -1.85 10.61
CA VAL A 62 -5.67 -1.81 10.60
C VAL A 62 -6.24 -3.01 9.81
N PRO A 63 -7.48 -3.44 10.07
CA PRO A 63 -8.07 -4.63 9.44
C PRO A 63 -7.96 -4.67 7.92
N SER A 64 -8.12 -3.54 7.24
CA SER A 64 -7.96 -3.44 5.78
C SER A 64 -6.54 -3.74 5.28
N VAL A 65 -5.52 -3.55 6.13
CA VAL A 65 -4.11 -3.86 5.82
C VAL A 65 -3.71 -5.24 6.34
N ALA A 66 -4.30 -5.69 7.45
CA ALA A 66 -4.04 -7.01 8.01
C ALA A 66 -4.69 -8.14 7.19
N VAL A 67 -5.85 -7.85 6.57
CA VAL A 67 -6.62 -8.75 5.70
C VAL A 67 -6.86 -8.04 4.36
N PRO A 68 -5.81 -7.86 3.53
CA PRO A 68 -5.85 -6.94 2.43
C PRO A 68 -6.59 -7.50 1.21
N ILE A 69 -7.26 -6.61 0.47
CA ILE A 69 -7.80 -6.87 -0.88
C ILE A 69 -7.04 -6.08 -1.95
N ALA A 70 -6.03 -5.32 -1.52
CA ALA A 70 -5.21 -4.48 -2.38
C ALA A 70 -3.84 -4.24 -1.74
N THR A 71 -2.93 -3.68 -2.50
CA THR A 71 -1.78 -2.95 -1.97
C THR A 71 -2.23 -1.53 -1.64
N TYR A 72 -1.92 -1.09 -0.42
CA TYR A 72 -2.19 0.26 0.06
C TYR A 72 -0.85 0.93 0.35
N THR A 73 -0.58 2.06 -0.28
CA THR A 73 0.62 2.85 0.02
C THR A 73 0.23 4.23 0.51
N GLY A 74 0.96 4.78 1.46
CA GLY A 74 0.80 6.17 1.91
C GLY A 74 1.44 7.19 0.96
N TRP A 75 1.95 6.74 -0.18
CA TRP A 75 2.63 7.53 -1.19
C TRP A 75 2.30 7.02 -2.59
N GLY A 76 2.53 7.83 -3.60
CA GLY A 76 2.36 7.46 -5.00
C GLY A 76 3.49 8.01 -5.86
N LEU A 77 3.64 7.47 -7.08
CA LEU A 77 4.51 8.04 -8.09
C LEU A 77 3.68 8.95 -9.00
N ARG A 78 4.26 10.05 -9.41
CA ARG A 78 3.63 10.90 -10.42
C ARG A 78 3.58 10.16 -11.75
N ALA A 79 2.48 10.30 -12.46
CA ALA A 79 2.37 9.82 -13.83
C ALA A 79 3.34 10.59 -14.73
N GLY A 80 3.91 9.90 -15.70
CA GLY A 80 4.65 10.53 -16.77
C GLY A 80 3.77 11.52 -17.55
N ASN A 81 4.41 12.40 -18.30
CA ASN A 81 3.72 13.36 -19.17
C ASN A 81 3.69 12.85 -20.63
N ALA A 82 3.06 13.62 -21.52
CA ALA A 82 2.93 13.24 -22.93
C ALA A 82 4.28 13.13 -23.67
N ALA A 83 5.33 13.83 -23.21
CA ALA A 83 6.67 13.78 -23.81
C ALA A 83 7.52 12.64 -23.24
N ASP A 84 7.28 12.27 -21.96
CA ASP A 84 7.89 11.14 -21.30
C ASP A 84 6.82 10.37 -20.49
N PRO A 85 6.24 9.32 -21.08
CA PRO A 85 5.22 8.53 -20.43
C PRO A 85 5.75 7.59 -19.35
N ALA A 86 7.07 7.48 -19.16
CA ALA A 86 7.62 6.71 -18.05
C ALA A 86 7.19 7.34 -16.72
N PRO A 87 6.89 6.51 -15.69
CA PRO A 87 6.61 7.06 -14.37
C PRO A 87 7.79 7.92 -13.92
N ILE A 88 7.50 9.16 -13.59
CA ILE A 88 8.50 10.03 -12.98
C ILE A 88 8.82 9.44 -11.62
N VAL A 89 10.11 9.25 -11.35
CA VAL A 89 10.60 8.74 -10.06
C VAL A 89 10.52 9.87 -9.01
N ASP A 90 9.40 10.56 -9.00
CA ASP A 90 9.07 11.64 -8.09
C ASP A 90 7.93 11.14 -7.19
N GLY A 91 8.22 10.99 -5.92
CA GLY A 91 7.24 10.58 -4.93
C GLY A 91 6.24 11.70 -4.66
N CYS A 92 4.96 11.36 -4.67
CA CYS A 92 3.91 12.22 -4.14
C CYS A 92 3.49 11.66 -2.78
N ASP A 93 3.92 12.30 -1.72
CA ASP A 93 3.59 11.94 -0.34
C ASP A 93 2.18 12.39 0.08
N ALA A 94 1.57 13.27 -0.69
CA ALA A 94 0.20 13.74 -0.45
C ALA A 94 -0.88 12.81 -1.03
N THR A 95 -0.50 11.73 -1.73
CA THR A 95 -1.46 10.85 -2.41
C THR A 95 -1.09 9.39 -2.19
N GLY A 96 -1.91 8.66 -1.45
CA GLY A 96 -1.79 7.20 -1.36
C GLY A 96 -2.28 6.49 -2.63
N GLN A 97 -1.94 5.22 -2.76
CA GLN A 97 -2.41 4.36 -3.84
C GLN A 97 -3.24 3.20 -3.29
N TYR A 98 -4.27 2.85 -4.04
CA TYR A 98 -5.05 1.63 -3.88
C TYR A 98 -4.89 0.79 -5.14
N ILE A 99 -4.16 -0.33 -5.04
CA ILE A 99 -3.87 -1.21 -6.17
C ILE A 99 -4.52 -2.57 -5.89
N PRO A 100 -5.72 -2.84 -6.44
CA PRO A 100 -6.48 -4.04 -6.13
C PRO A 100 -5.71 -5.31 -6.51
N PHE A 101 -5.94 -6.39 -5.77
CA PHE A 101 -5.46 -7.71 -6.16
C PHE A 101 -6.28 -8.24 -7.36
N PRO A 102 -5.72 -9.15 -8.16
CA PRO A 102 -6.50 -9.88 -9.14
C PRO A 102 -7.69 -10.59 -8.47
N ASN A 103 -8.84 -10.61 -9.11
CA ASN A 103 -10.00 -11.30 -8.55
C ASN A 103 -9.84 -12.82 -8.59
N THR A 104 -9.32 -13.36 -9.71
CA THR A 104 -9.21 -14.80 -9.93
C THR A 104 -7.77 -15.22 -10.20
N LEU A 105 -7.49 -16.52 -10.01
CA LEU A 105 -6.23 -17.13 -10.40
C LEU A 105 -5.95 -16.92 -11.91
N ALA A 106 -6.97 -17.06 -12.75
CA ALA A 106 -6.83 -16.85 -14.18
C ALA A 106 -6.39 -15.41 -14.52
N GLN A 107 -7.00 -14.41 -13.86
CA GLN A 107 -6.61 -13.01 -14.03
C GLN A 107 -5.18 -12.78 -13.57
N ARG A 108 -4.79 -13.33 -12.40
CA ARG A 108 -3.43 -13.25 -11.87
C ARG A 108 -2.39 -13.78 -12.87
N MET A 109 -2.65 -14.96 -13.40
CA MET A 109 -1.76 -15.59 -14.38
C MET A 109 -1.65 -14.79 -15.68
N ALA A 110 -2.76 -14.23 -16.15
CA ALA A 110 -2.79 -13.42 -17.37
C ALA A 110 -2.03 -12.10 -17.23
N THR A 111 -2.05 -11.50 -16.03
CA THR A 111 -1.34 -10.23 -15.73
C THR A 111 0.08 -10.43 -15.24
N GLY A 112 0.47 -11.63 -14.83
CA GLY A 112 1.76 -11.91 -14.20
C GLY A 112 1.89 -11.27 -12.80
N ASP A 113 0.76 -10.98 -12.12
CA ASP A 113 0.79 -10.40 -10.79
C ASP A 113 1.34 -11.43 -9.78
N PRO A 114 2.40 -11.12 -9.03
CA PRO A 114 2.96 -12.05 -8.05
C PRO A 114 2.09 -12.19 -6.81
N ARG A 115 1.17 -11.24 -6.56
CA ARG A 115 0.29 -11.28 -5.39
C ARG A 115 -0.84 -12.28 -5.63
N PRO A 116 -1.14 -13.17 -4.66
CA PRO A 116 -2.30 -14.06 -4.77
C PRO A 116 -3.60 -13.31 -5.00
N SER A 117 -4.48 -13.87 -5.83
CA SER A 117 -5.80 -13.31 -6.12
C SER A 117 -6.74 -13.38 -4.91
N LEU A 118 -7.85 -12.64 -4.96
CA LEU A 118 -8.90 -12.71 -3.94
C LEU A 118 -9.47 -14.12 -3.81
N GLN A 119 -9.62 -14.81 -4.95
CA GLN A 119 -10.04 -16.20 -5.02
C GLN A 119 -9.10 -17.13 -4.22
N GLU A 120 -7.78 -17.00 -4.40
CA GLU A 120 -6.80 -17.84 -3.72
C GLU A 120 -6.71 -17.54 -2.22
N ARG A 121 -6.95 -16.30 -1.82
CA ARG A 121 -6.85 -15.85 -0.42
C ARG A 121 -8.08 -16.16 0.42
N TYR A 122 -9.24 -15.93 -0.16
CA TYR A 122 -10.51 -15.85 0.56
C TYR A 122 -11.63 -16.64 -0.12
N GLY A 123 -11.37 -17.22 -1.29
CA GLY A 123 -12.37 -18.01 -2.00
C GLY A 123 -12.75 -19.27 -1.23
N ASN A 124 -14.02 -19.64 -1.32
CA ASN A 124 -14.54 -20.89 -0.82
C ASN A 124 -15.44 -21.57 -1.86
N SER A 125 -15.82 -22.81 -1.62
CA SER A 125 -16.66 -23.55 -2.56
C SER A 125 -18.07 -22.98 -2.74
N ALA A 126 -18.53 -22.18 -1.80
CA ALA A 126 -19.85 -21.54 -1.84
C ALA A 126 -19.87 -20.23 -2.63
N GLY A 127 -18.71 -19.67 -2.99
CA GLY A 127 -18.61 -18.39 -3.69
C GLY A 127 -19.10 -17.21 -2.85
N THR A 128 -18.93 -17.28 -1.53
CA THR A 128 -19.34 -16.22 -0.62
C THR A 128 -18.12 -15.51 -0.04
N ASN A 129 -18.32 -14.30 0.45
CA ASN A 129 -17.28 -13.52 1.13
C ASN A 129 -17.21 -13.79 2.66
N ALA A 130 -17.89 -14.80 3.16
CA ALA A 130 -18.02 -15.07 4.60
C ALA A 130 -16.66 -15.25 5.27
N ASP A 131 -15.73 -15.98 4.64
CA ASP A 131 -14.40 -16.21 5.20
C ASP A 131 -13.57 -14.93 5.26
N TYR A 132 -13.72 -14.06 4.26
CA TYR A 132 -13.09 -12.74 4.25
C TYR A 132 -13.63 -11.87 5.37
N VAL A 133 -14.96 -11.76 5.48
CA VAL A 133 -15.63 -10.99 6.55
C VAL A 133 -15.21 -11.48 7.93
N ALA A 134 -15.18 -12.80 8.15
CA ALA A 134 -14.75 -13.39 9.43
C ALA A 134 -13.29 -13.03 9.77
N LYS A 135 -12.40 -13.02 8.78
CA LYS A 135 -10.98 -12.60 8.98
C LYS A 135 -10.88 -11.11 9.33
N VAL A 136 -11.62 -10.24 8.63
CA VAL A 136 -11.67 -8.81 8.91
C VAL A 136 -12.18 -8.54 10.31
N GLN A 137 -13.27 -9.22 10.71
CA GLN A 137 -13.83 -9.13 12.05
C GLN A 137 -12.84 -9.58 13.13
N ALA A 138 -12.17 -10.71 12.91
CA ALA A 138 -11.14 -11.18 13.83
C ALA A 138 -9.96 -10.22 13.97
N ALA A 139 -9.54 -9.60 12.88
CA ALA A 139 -8.47 -8.59 12.90
C ALA A 139 -8.89 -7.33 13.68
N ALA A 140 -10.13 -6.86 13.51
CA ALA A 140 -10.66 -5.73 14.28
C ALA A 140 -10.74 -6.07 15.76
N GLN A 141 -11.30 -7.23 16.12
CA GLN A 141 -11.37 -7.68 17.52
C GLN A 141 -9.99 -7.83 18.18
N ALA A 142 -8.99 -8.28 17.42
CA ALA A 142 -7.61 -8.34 17.91
C ALA A 142 -7.05 -6.96 18.28
N LEU A 143 -7.39 -5.93 17.52
CA LEU A 143 -7.00 -4.55 17.83
C LEU A 143 -7.74 -4.01 19.05
N VAL A 144 -9.03 -4.33 19.22
CA VAL A 144 -9.79 -3.99 20.43
C VAL A 144 -9.13 -4.64 21.66
N ALA A 145 -8.80 -5.93 21.59
CA ALA A 145 -8.13 -6.64 22.67
C ALA A 145 -6.76 -6.05 23.03
N GLN A 146 -6.06 -5.47 22.05
CA GLN A 146 -4.79 -4.76 22.23
C GLN A 146 -4.96 -3.30 22.66
N ARG A 147 -6.19 -2.80 22.78
CA ARG A 147 -6.52 -1.40 23.08
C ARG A 147 -6.01 -0.40 22.01
N LEU A 148 -5.92 -0.86 20.77
CA LEU A 148 -5.52 -0.08 19.60
C LEU A 148 -6.73 0.32 18.73
N LEU A 149 -7.89 -0.26 19.00
CA LEU A 149 -9.20 0.10 18.47
C LEU A 149 -10.16 0.22 19.64
N ILE A 150 -10.99 1.27 19.65
CA ILE A 150 -11.93 1.53 20.71
C ILE A 150 -13.27 0.92 20.32
N GLU A 151 -13.92 0.23 21.26
CA GLU A 151 -15.28 -0.28 21.12
C GLU A 151 -16.13 0.42 22.17
N GLU A 152 -16.86 1.46 21.74
CA GLU A 152 -17.77 2.19 22.63
C GLU A 152 -19.23 1.96 22.21
N PRO A 153 -20.14 1.64 23.16
CA PRO A 153 -21.55 1.49 22.86
C PRO A 153 -22.15 2.78 22.29
N GLY A 154 -22.64 2.73 21.05
CA GLY A 154 -23.29 3.85 20.38
C GLY A 154 -22.40 4.68 19.46
N ILE A 155 -21.12 4.35 19.37
CA ILE A 155 -20.21 4.86 18.33
C ILE A 155 -19.97 3.69 17.37
N ALA A 156 -20.51 3.79 16.15
CA ALA A 156 -20.37 2.75 15.13
C ALA A 156 -18.97 2.78 14.46
N GLU A 157 -17.90 2.90 15.25
CA GLU A 157 -16.57 3.14 14.71
C GLU A 157 -15.63 1.94 14.79
N ASP A 158 -16.17 0.78 15.23
CA ASP A 158 -15.31 -0.29 15.70
C ASP A 158 -15.18 -1.43 14.68
N VAL A 159 -15.56 -2.63 15.15
CA VAL A 159 -15.59 -3.83 14.34
C VAL A 159 -16.53 -3.65 13.15
N GLU A 160 -17.67 -2.97 13.32
CA GLU A 160 -18.67 -2.73 12.28
C GLU A 160 -18.13 -1.80 11.17
N PHE A 161 -17.35 -0.79 11.50
CA PHE A 161 -16.72 0.09 10.52
C PHE A 161 -15.88 -0.67 9.49
N TYR A 162 -15.22 -1.73 9.91
CA TYR A 162 -14.41 -2.56 9.02
C TYR A 162 -15.20 -3.71 8.39
N THR A 163 -16.17 -4.28 9.11
CA THR A 163 -16.92 -5.46 8.62
C THR A 163 -18.01 -5.10 7.62
N THR A 164 -18.68 -3.96 7.77
CA THR A 164 -19.73 -3.52 6.84
C THR A 164 -19.21 -3.35 5.41
N PRO A 165 -18.10 -2.63 5.14
CA PRO A 165 -17.52 -2.58 3.81
C PRO A 165 -17.05 -3.94 3.31
N ALA A 166 -16.52 -4.81 4.19
CA ALA A 166 -16.09 -6.15 3.83
C ALA A 166 -17.23 -7.02 3.30
N MET A 167 -18.45 -6.84 3.80
CA MET A 167 -19.63 -7.55 3.32
C MET A 167 -19.99 -7.27 1.86
N SER A 168 -19.56 -6.12 1.31
CA SER A 168 -19.80 -5.73 -0.07
C SER A 168 -18.73 -6.24 -1.05
N VAL A 169 -17.63 -6.80 -0.55
CA VAL A 169 -16.55 -7.32 -1.40
C VAL A 169 -16.99 -8.64 -2.05
N THR A 170 -16.85 -8.71 -3.37
CA THR A 170 -17.12 -9.93 -4.11
C THR A 170 -15.88 -10.82 -4.13
N ILE A 171 -15.98 -12.01 -3.57
CA ILE A 171 -14.92 -13.02 -3.59
C ILE A 171 -15.37 -14.15 -4.53
N PRO A 172 -14.61 -14.42 -5.61
CA PRO A 172 -14.94 -15.54 -6.51
C PRO A 172 -14.81 -16.90 -5.81
N ALA A 173 -15.69 -17.84 -6.18
CA ALA A 173 -15.61 -19.21 -5.70
C ALA A 173 -14.29 -19.87 -6.08
N ASN A 174 -13.80 -20.76 -5.24
CA ASN A 174 -12.74 -21.68 -5.62
C ASN A 174 -13.29 -22.71 -6.62
N PRO A 175 -12.53 -23.05 -7.67
CA PRO A 175 -12.91 -24.07 -8.63
C PRO A 175 -13.02 -25.46 -8.00
#